data_d6be53f138ed6b264ef3a80df5d0717b
#
_entry.id   d6be53f138ed6b264ef3a80df5d0717b
#
_cell.length_a   1.000
_cell.length_b   1.000
_cell.length_c   1.000
_cell.angle_alpha   90.00
_cell.angle_beta   90.00
_cell.angle_gamma   90.00
#
_symmetry.space_group_name_H-M   'P 1'
#
loop_
_entity.id
_entity.type
_entity.pdbx_description
1 polymer ?
#
loop_
_entity_poly.entity_id
_entity_poly.type
_entity_poly.pdbx_seq_one_letter_code
_entity_poly.pdbx_strand_id
1 'polypeptide(L)'
;MPPLLDVRRLSVEFPTQGSASAQSLIAVRDLSLTIAAGEVLGLVGESGSGKSVTSLALMRLLPSQARVTGEILFTNGNGSAHDVLRLPDEEMRNLRGSQVAMIFQEPMTALNPVMRVGEQVAEAVAVHAQMTKKAAWERAVAAMEDVAIPNPALRARDYPYQLSGGMRQRIMIAMAIVNRPALLIADEPTTALDVTVQAQILKLLAELRARFGLAMLFISHDLAVVSQVADRIAVMYAGNLVELGSKREIFHAPAHPYTRGLLNAVPTLKTDRTRPLQTIEGTVPPMQAVISGCPFEPRCDSRIAECAHSLPPLVEVSPGHWARCPVVNLR
;
A
#
# COMPACT_ATOMS: atom_id res chain seq x y z
N MET A 1 14.61 -11.91 -14.16
CA MET A 1 15.23 -10.75 -13.51
C MET A 1 14.87 -10.79 -12.03
N PRO A 2 15.73 -10.35 -11.11
CA PRO A 2 15.36 -10.25 -9.72
C PRO A 2 14.20 -9.24 -9.56
N PRO A 3 13.34 -9.40 -8.53
CA PRO A 3 12.28 -8.44 -8.27
C PRO A 3 12.87 -7.07 -7.86
N LEU A 4 12.14 -6.00 -8.13
CA LEU A 4 12.52 -4.65 -7.68
C LEU A 4 12.45 -4.54 -6.15
N LEU A 5 11.38 -5.11 -5.57
CA LEU A 5 11.19 -5.23 -4.12
C LEU A 5 10.94 -6.70 -3.77
N ASP A 6 11.68 -7.22 -2.78
CA ASP A 6 11.51 -8.58 -2.24
C ASP A 6 11.43 -8.48 -0.71
N VAL A 7 10.25 -8.68 -0.18
CA VAL A 7 9.96 -8.68 1.26
C VAL A 7 9.91 -10.12 1.73
N ARG A 8 10.74 -10.46 2.73
CA ARG A 8 10.89 -11.81 3.25
C ARG A 8 10.62 -11.84 4.74
N ARG A 9 9.57 -12.58 5.12
CA ARG A 9 9.22 -12.86 6.50
C ARG A 9 9.15 -11.61 7.38
N LEU A 10 8.68 -10.50 6.82
CA LEU A 10 8.53 -9.24 7.53
C LEU A 10 7.55 -9.41 8.69
N SER A 11 8.00 -9.12 9.90
CA SER A 11 7.14 -9.03 11.08
C SER A 11 7.35 -7.68 11.76
N VAL A 12 6.25 -7.10 12.22
CA VAL A 12 6.24 -5.82 12.93
C VAL A 12 5.46 -5.97 14.23
N GLU A 13 6.14 -5.66 15.34
CA GLU A 13 5.60 -5.75 16.69
C GLU A 13 5.72 -4.41 17.41
N PHE A 14 4.72 -4.08 18.21
CA PHE A 14 4.72 -2.91 19.10
C PHE A 14 4.69 -3.38 20.55
N PRO A 15 5.59 -2.89 21.43
CA PRO A 15 5.57 -3.21 22.84
C PRO A 15 4.32 -2.60 23.50
N THR A 16 3.65 -3.36 24.37
CA THR A 16 2.57 -2.84 25.21
C THR A 16 3.17 -2.19 26.45
N GLN A 17 2.80 -0.93 26.72
CA GLN A 17 3.16 -0.27 27.98
C GLN A 17 2.29 -0.79 29.12
N GLY A 18 2.90 -1.20 30.24
CA GLY A 18 2.20 -1.40 31.52
C GLY A 18 1.75 -2.83 31.86
N SER A 19 2.08 -3.85 31.08
CA SER A 19 1.84 -5.25 31.47
C SER A 19 3.09 -5.90 32.05
N ALA A 20 2.96 -6.55 33.21
CA ALA A 20 4.05 -7.32 33.86
C ALA A 20 4.48 -8.54 33.03
N SER A 21 3.67 -8.96 32.04
CA SER A 21 4.05 -9.87 30.96
C SER A 21 4.28 -9.04 29.70
N ALA A 22 5.48 -9.09 29.14
CA ALA A 22 5.89 -8.39 27.90
C ALA A 22 5.12 -8.94 26.68
N GLN A 23 3.82 -8.64 26.60
CA GLN A 23 3.00 -8.95 25.42
C GLN A 23 3.29 -7.88 24.38
N SER A 24 3.75 -8.28 23.21
CA SER A 24 3.87 -7.41 22.04
C SER A 24 2.61 -7.51 21.18
N LEU A 25 2.21 -6.39 20.60
CA LEU A 25 1.14 -6.33 19.59
C LEU A 25 1.72 -6.64 18.23
N ILE A 26 1.35 -7.73 17.62
CA ILE A 26 1.83 -8.12 16.29
C ILE A 26 0.93 -7.45 15.24
N ALA A 27 1.45 -6.42 14.58
CA ALA A 27 0.72 -5.70 13.53
C ALA A 27 0.90 -6.33 12.14
N VAL A 28 2.05 -6.97 11.88
CA VAL A 28 2.34 -7.73 10.66
C VAL A 28 3.09 -9.00 11.07
N ARG A 29 2.68 -10.13 10.52
CA ARG A 29 3.24 -11.44 10.86
C ARG A 29 3.72 -12.17 9.61
N ASP A 30 5.02 -12.44 9.54
CA ASP A 30 5.65 -13.31 8.52
C ASP A 30 5.20 -12.99 7.08
N LEU A 31 5.12 -11.70 6.75
CA LEU A 31 4.70 -11.23 5.44
C LEU A 31 5.82 -11.41 4.42
N SER A 32 5.52 -12.14 3.34
CA SER A 32 6.45 -12.28 2.21
C SER A 32 5.71 -11.92 0.91
N LEU A 33 6.29 -11.03 0.14
CA LEU A 33 5.77 -10.59 -1.15
C LEU A 33 6.88 -10.03 -2.03
N THR A 34 6.65 -10.00 -3.33
CA THR A 34 7.58 -9.43 -4.31
C THR A 34 6.85 -8.46 -5.23
N ILE A 35 7.58 -7.46 -5.71
CA ILE A 35 7.11 -6.54 -6.77
C ILE A 35 8.18 -6.50 -7.86
N ALA A 36 7.80 -6.81 -9.09
CA ALA A 36 8.68 -6.69 -10.24
C ALA A 36 8.78 -5.23 -10.73
N ALA A 37 9.79 -4.92 -11.53
CA ALA A 37 9.88 -3.60 -12.15
C ALA A 37 8.66 -3.33 -13.05
N GLY A 38 8.04 -2.17 -12.90
CA GLY A 38 6.83 -1.77 -13.62
C GLY A 38 5.54 -2.51 -13.22
N GLU A 39 5.59 -3.41 -12.23
CA GLU A 39 4.41 -4.13 -11.72
C GLU A 39 3.62 -3.26 -10.72
N VAL A 40 2.30 -3.42 -10.72
CA VAL A 40 1.41 -2.91 -9.66
C VAL A 40 0.93 -4.07 -8.80
N LEU A 41 1.40 -4.14 -7.57
CA LEU A 41 0.86 -5.03 -6.55
C LEU A 41 -0.18 -4.27 -5.71
N GLY A 42 -1.43 -4.72 -5.74
CA GLY A 42 -2.48 -4.25 -4.85
C GLY A 42 -2.36 -4.91 -3.47
N LEU A 43 -2.45 -4.13 -2.40
CA LEU A 43 -2.51 -4.65 -1.03
C LEU A 43 -3.85 -4.25 -0.42
N VAL A 44 -4.71 -5.24 -0.15
CA VAL A 44 -6.09 -5.01 0.30
C VAL A 44 -6.38 -5.68 1.63
N GLY A 45 -7.39 -5.18 2.32
CA GLY A 45 -7.89 -5.73 3.59
C GLY A 45 -8.66 -4.69 4.40
N GLU A 46 -9.39 -5.12 5.42
CA GLU A 46 -10.11 -4.22 6.32
C GLU A 46 -9.16 -3.29 7.10
N SER A 47 -9.72 -2.22 7.73
CA SER A 47 -8.96 -1.37 8.64
C SER A 47 -8.32 -2.22 9.76
N GLY A 48 -7.09 -1.89 10.15
CA GLY A 48 -6.34 -2.67 11.14
C GLY A 48 -5.71 -3.98 10.63
N SER A 49 -5.81 -4.31 9.33
CA SER A 49 -5.18 -5.52 8.78
C SER A 49 -3.65 -5.46 8.64
N GLY A 50 -3.00 -4.32 8.93
CA GLY A 50 -1.54 -4.16 8.88
C GLY A 50 -0.99 -3.50 7.60
N LYS A 51 -1.83 -3.07 6.66
CA LYS A 51 -1.40 -2.49 5.37
C LYS A 51 -0.51 -1.25 5.52
N SER A 52 -0.97 -0.23 6.24
CA SER A 52 -0.20 1.01 6.45
C SER A 52 1.03 0.78 7.34
N VAL A 53 0.98 -0.19 8.26
CA VAL A 53 2.17 -0.61 9.01
C VAL A 53 3.20 -1.23 8.07
N THR A 54 2.76 -2.03 7.10
CA THR A 54 3.64 -2.59 6.07
C THR A 54 4.28 -1.49 5.23
N SER A 55 3.51 -0.51 4.73
CA SER A 55 4.06 0.61 3.93
C SER A 55 5.08 1.43 4.71
N LEU A 56 4.81 1.73 5.98
CA LEU A 56 5.73 2.45 6.86
C LEU A 56 7.00 1.63 7.18
N ALA A 57 6.88 0.30 7.31
CA ALA A 57 8.04 -0.58 7.50
C ALA A 57 8.95 -0.57 6.27
N LEU A 58 8.40 -0.64 5.05
CA LEU A 58 9.14 -0.54 3.79
C LEU A 58 9.94 0.77 3.68
N MET A 59 9.40 1.84 4.24
CA MET A 59 10.03 3.16 4.28
C MET A 59 10.88 3.41 5.53
N ARG A 60 10.99 2.45 6.47
CA ARG A 60 11.60 2.67 7.81
C ARG A 60 11.07 3.94 8.51
N LEU A 61 9.75 4.15 8.43
CA LEU A 61 9.08 5.30 9.05
C LEU A 61 8.26 4.90 10.28
N LEU A 62 8.37 3.66 10.74
CA LEU A 62 7.76 3.23 11.99
C LEU A 62 8.41 3.93 13.20
N PRO A 63 7.64 4.14 14.30
CA PRO A 63 8.19 4.68 15.55
C PRO A 63 9.34 3.79 16.07
N SER A 64 10.29 4.38 16.78
CA SER A 64 11.49 3.68 17.31
C SER A 64 11.17 2.52 18.26
N GLN A 65 9.96 2.52 18.87
CA GLN A 65 9.50 1.43 19.74
C GLN A 65 9.08 0.19 18.93
N ALA A 66 8.81 0.31 17.63
CA ALA A 66 8.42 -0.81 16.79
C ALA A 66 9.61 -1.75 16.58
N ARG A 67 9.38 -3.04 16.82
CA ARG A 67 10.34 -4.08 16.49
C ARG A 67 10.03 -4.63 15.11
N VAL A 68 10.97 -4.45 14.18
CA VAL A 68 10.85 -4.95 12.81
C VAL A 68 11.86 -6.08 12.60
N THR A 69 11.40 -7.22 12.09
CA THR A 69 12.22 -8.38 11.75
C THR A 69 11.92 -8.89 10.35
N GLY A 70 12.82 -9.68 9.78
CA GLY A 70 12.75 -10.13 8.39
C GLY A 70 13.75 -9.40 7.51
N GLU A 71 13.51 -9.39 6.20
CA GLU A 71 14.35 -8.71 5.20
C GLU A 71 13.47 -7.92 4.23
N ILE A 72 13.95 -6.75 3.81
CA ILE A 72 13.33 -5.91 2.78
C ILE A 72 14.41 -5.59 1.75
N LEU A 73 14.46 -6.38 0.68
CA LEU A 73 15.47 -6.22 -0.36
C LEU A 73 14.93 -5.32 -1.47
N PHE A 74 15.58 -4.19 -1.68
CA PHE A 74 15.33 -3.29 -2.79
C PHE A 74 16.45 -3.40 -3.81
N THR A 75 16.12 -3.68 -5.08
CA THR A 75 17.07 -3.82 -6.18
C THR A 75 17.18 -2.50 -6.95
N ASN A 76 18.35 -1.90 -6.94
CA ASN A 76 18.65 -0.68 -7.70
C ASN A 76 18.66 -0.93 -9.21
N GLY A 77 18.62 0.14 -9.99
CA GLY A 77 18.69 0.08 -11.45
C GLY A 77 19.99 -0.57 -12.02
N ASN A 78 21.05 -0.69 -11.21
CA ASN A 78 22.28 -1.42 -11.55
C ASN A 78 22.22 -2.92 -11.19
N GLY A 79 21.11 -3.42 -10.66
CA GLY A 79 20.90 -4.82 -10.27
C GLY A 79 21.43 -5.19 -8.88
N SER A 80 21.95 -4.24 -8.09
CA SER A 80 22.38 -4.49 -6.71
C SER A 80 21.17 -4.46 -5.78
N ALA A 81 21.02 -5.51 -4.96
CA ALA A 81 19.99 -5.59 -3.93
C ALA A 81 20.55 -5.14 -2.57
N HIS A 82 19.80 -4.28 -1.87
CA HIS A 82 20.15 -3.78 -0.54
C HIS A 82 19.02 -4.08 0.44
N ASP A 83 19.37 -4.58 1.63
CA ASP A 83 18.40 -4.75 2.69
C ASP A 83 18.10 -3.39 3.36
N VAL A 84 16.91 -2.87 3.09
CA VAL A 84 16.41 -1.57 3.57
C VAL A 84 16.50 -1.48 5.10
N LEU A 85 16.28 -2.60 5.83
CA LEU A 85 16.33 -2.60 7.29
C LEU A 85 17.75 -2.39 7.83
N ARG A 86 18.78 -2.70 7.04
CA ARG A 86 20.20 -2.62 7.43
C ARG A 86 20.97 -1.46 6.82
N LEU A 87 20.33 -0.70 5.92
CA LEU A 87 20.97 0.48 5.32
C LEU A 87 21.35 1.51 6.40
N PRO A 88 22.53 2.16 6.30
CA PRO A 88 22.83 3.36 7.08
C PRO A 88 21.76 4.44 6.88
N ASP A 89 21.53 5.29 7.88
CA ASP A 89 20.48 6.32 7.83
C ASP A 89 20.66 7.33 6.69
N GLU A 90 21.89 7.61 6.31
CA GLU A 90 22.21 8.48 5.18
C GLU A 90 21.80 7.84 3.85
N GLU A 91 22.12 6.56 3.65
CA GLU A 91 21.73 5.83 2.44
C GLU A 91 20.22 5.67 2.37
N MET A 92 19.56 5.43 3.52
CA MET A 92 18.11 5.36 3.58
C MET A 92 17.44 6.71 3.26
N ARG A 93 18.03 7.84 3.71
CA ARG A 93 17.57 9.19 3.32
C ARG A 93 17.70 9.42 1.82
N ASN A 94 18.79 8.97 1.23
CA ASN A 94 19.01 9.07 -0.21
C ASN A 94 18.05 8.18 -1.01
N LEU A 95 17.68 7.01 -0.49
CA LEU A 95 16.71 6.09 -1.12
C LEU A 95 15.30 6.68 -1.12
N ARG A 96 14.85 7.25 0.03
CA ARG A 96 13.52 7.85 0.18
C ARG A 96 13.39 9.06 -0.75
N GLY A 97 12.30 9.15 -1.50
CA GLY A 97 11.99 10.24 -2.40
C GLY A 97 12.76 10.23 -3.73
N SER A 98 13.85 9.47 -3.84
CA SER A 98 14.61 9.33 -5.10
C SER A 98 14.34 8.02 -5.82
N GLN A 99 14.45 6.89 -5.13
CA GLN A 99 14.23 5.54 -5.69
C GLN A 99 12.90 4.94 -5.23
N VAL A 100 12.54 5.18 -3.98
CA VAL A 100 11.27 4.76 -3.39
C VAL A 100 10.55 6.00 -2.85
N ALA A 101 9.35 6.25 -3.35
CA ALA A 101 8.52 7.36 -2.88
C ALA A 101 7.20 6.86 -2.29
N MET A 102 6.54 7.69 -1.48
CA MET A 102 5.29 7.34 -0.83
C MET A 102 4.26 8.48 -0.97
N ILE A 103 3.02 8.10 -1.27
CA ILE A 103 1.84 8.95 -1.13
C ILE A 103 1.16 8.52 0.17
N PHE A 104 1.01 9.45 1.11
CA PHE A 104 0.39 9.22 2.42
C PHE A 104 -1.14 9.30 2.33
N GLN A 105 -1.81 8.66 3.28
CA GLN A 105 -3.27 8.48 3.31
C GLN A 105 -4.05 9.80 3.35
N GLU A 106 -3.54 10.86 4.00
CA GLU A 106 -4.29 12.11 4.21
C GLU A 106 -3.62 13.32 3.53
N PRO A 107 -4.18 13.85 2.41
CA PRO A 107 -3.63 15.04 1.75
C PRO A 107 -3.65 16.30 2.60
N MET A 108 -4.59 16.37 3.54
CA MET A 108 -4.78 17.55 4.39
C MET A 108 -3.67 17.73 5.41
N THR A 109 -3.08 16.64 5.88
CA THR A 109 -2.00 16.62 6.88
C THR A 109 -0.61 16.53 6.25
N ALA A 110 -0.53 16.04 5.00
CA ALA A 110 0.74 15.84 4.30
C ALA A 110 1.31 17.14 3.70
N LEU A 111 0.47 18.12 3.33
CA LEU A 111 0.91 19.40 2.79
C LEU A 111 1.06 20.45 3.91
N ASN A 112 2.18 21.17 3.92
CA ASN A 112 2.40 22.29 4.81
C ASN A 112 1.47 23.45 4.43
N PRO A 113 0.49 23.84 5.30
CA PRO A 113 -0.52 24.85 4.95
C PRO A 113 0.03 26.27 4.78
N VAL A 114 1.20 26.55 5.34
CA VAL A 114 1.84 27.89 5.30
C VAL A 114 2.95 28.02 4.26
N MET A 115 3.11 26.99 3.41
CA MET A 115 4.10 26.96 2.33
C MET A 115 3.40 26.78 0.99
N ARG A 116 3.86 27.49 -0.05
CA ARG A 116 3.31 27.36 -1.41
C ARG A 116 3.52 25.97 -1.97
N VAL A 117 2.57 25.45 -2.73
CA VAL A 117 2.65 24.06 -3.21
C VAL A 117 3.81 23.82 -4.18
N GLY A 118 4.16 24.80 -5.02
CA GLY A 118 5.34 24.70 -5.87
C GLY A 118 6.65 24.65 -5.10
N GLU A 119 6.74 25.34 -3.97
CA GLU A 119 7.91 25.32 -3.08
C GLU A 119 8.07 23.94 -2.43
N GLN A 120 6.97 23.30 -2.01
CA GLN A 120 6.98 21.95 -1.44
C GLN A 120 7.41 20.89 -2.47
N VAL A 121 6.95 21.00 -3.71
CA VAL A 121 7.40 20.11 -4.80
C VAL A 121 8.88 20.37 -5.13
N ALA A 122 9.32 21.64 -5.16
CA ALA A 122 10.71 22.01 -5.42
C ALA A 122 11.66 21.55 -4.30
N GLU A 123 11.21 21.55 -3.05
CA GLU A 123 11.96 21.04 -1.90
C GLU A 123 12.24 19.54 -2.06
N ALA A 124 11.24 18.75 -2.50
CA ALA A 124 11.41 17.32 -2.77
C ALA A 124 12.49 17.05 -3.85
N VAL A 125 12.70 17.97 -4.78
CA VAL A 125 13.81 17.91 -5.75
C VAL A 125 15.13 18.30 -5.11
N ALA A 126 15.17 19.44 -4.39
CA ALA A 126 16.40 20.04 -3.87
C ALA A 126 17.10 19.14 -2.84
N VAL A 127 16.37 18.30 -2.12
CA VAL A 127 16.94 17.35 -1.15
C VAL A 127 17.81 16.29 -1.82
N HIS A 128 17.53 15.93 -3.08
CA HIS A 128 18.20 14.83 -3.78
C HIS A 128 19.11 15.27 -4.92
N ALA A 129 19.04 16.52 -5.34
CA ALA A 129 19.81 17.00 -6.48
C ALA A 129 20.48 18.34 -6.15
N GLN A 130 21.80 18.42 -6.37
CA GLN A 130 22.52 19.68 -6.29
C GLN A 130 22.16 20.55 -7.50
N MET A 131 21.15 21.39 -7.36
CA MET A 131 20.72 22.31 -8.41
C MET A 131 20.33 23.69 -7.85
N THR A 132 20.24 24.65 -8.75
CA THR A 132 19.81 26.01 -8.37
C THR A 132 18.32 26.01 -7.99
N LYS A 133 17.91 26.95 -7.14
CA LYS A 133 16.49 27.14 -6.78
C LYS A 133 15.60 27.31 -8.00
N LYS A 134 16.10 27.99 -9.04
CA LYS A 134 15.38 28.18 -10.30
C LYS A 134 15.15 26.86 -11.01
N ALA A 135 16.16 26.01 -11.16
CA ALA A 135 16.04 24.70 -11.78
C ALA A 135 15.11 23.76 -11.01
N ALA A 136 15.18 23.76 -9.66
CA ALA A 136 14.25 23.01 -8.82
C ALA A 136 12.80 23.48 -9.00
N TRP A 137 12.57 24.78 -9.10
CA TRP A 137 11.25 25.33 -9.37
C TRP A 137 10.71 24.95 -10.75
N GLU A 138 11.53 25.04 -11.81
CA GLU A 138 11.13 24.63 -13.16
C GLU A 138 10.75 23.16 -13.22
N ARG A 139 11.52 22.30 -12.51
CA ARG A 139 11.22 20.87 -12.40
C ARG A 139 9.94 20.60 -11.60
N ALA A 140 9.69 21.36 -10.54
CA ALA A 140 8.45 21.30 -9.77
C ALA A 140 7.22 21.64 -10.63
N VAL A 141 7.29 22.72 -11.41
CA VAL A 141 6.22 23.12 -12.34
C VAL A 141 5.97 22.03 -13.39
N ALA A 142 7.03 21.43 -13.96
CA ALA A 142 6.90 20.33 -14.91
C ALA A 142 6.25 19.09 -14.26
N ALA A 143 6.60 18.73 -13.00
CA ALA A 143 5.95 17.65 -12.29
C ALA A 143 4.46 17.94 -12.00
N MET A 144 4.09 19.20 -11.74
CA MET A 144 2.69 19.61 -11.60
C MET A 144 1.93 19.49 -12.92
N GLU A 145 2.59 19.72 -14.06
CA GLU A 145 2.02 19.48 -15.39
C GLU A 145 1.81 17.99 -15.65
N ASP A 146 2.80 17.15 -15.29
CA ASP A 146 2.72 15.69 -15.41
C ASP A 146 1.50 15.09 -14.67
N VAL A 147 1.06 15.73 -13.59
CA VAL A 147 -0.14 15.32 -12.84
C VAL A 147 -1.41 16.09 -13.25
N ALA A 148 -1.38 16.76 -14.40
CA ALA A 148 -2.50 17.50 -14.96
C ALA A 148 -3.08 18.59 -14.03
N ILE A 149 -2.22 19.36 -13.36
CA ILE A 149 -2.62 20.60 -12.69
C ILE A 149 -2.87 21.68 -13.77
N PRO A 150 -4.05 22.33 -13.83
CA PRO A 150 -4.30 23.40 -14.80
C PRO A 150 -3.46 24.63 -14.47
N ASN A 151 -2.82 25.24 -15.48
CA ASN A 151 -1.95 26.41 -15.33
C ASN A 151 -0.88 26.22 -14.21
N PRO A 152 -0.01 25.21 -14.31
CA PRO A 152 0.85 24.77 -13.20
C PRO A 152 1.77 25.88 -12.69
N ALA A 153 2.31 26.75 -13.56
CA ALA A 153 3.16 27.88 -13.17
C ALA A 153 2.43 28.93 -12.29
N LEU A 154 1.12 29.11 -12.51
CA LEU A 154 0.30 29.98 -11.66
C LEU A 154 -0.03 29.26 -10.34
N ARG A 155 -0.53 28.01 -10.43
CA ARG A 155 -0.95 27.22 -9.27
C ARG A 155 0.19 26.87 -8.33
N ALA A 156 1.43 26.79 -8.83
CA ALA A 156 2.61 26.59 -7.99
C ALA A 156 2.80 27.71 -6.92
N ARG A 157 2.20 28.88 -7.11
CA ARG A 157 2.24 30.00 -6.18
C ARG A 157 1.11 29.99 -5.15
N ASP A 158 0.12 29.09 -5.32
CA ASP A 158 -1.01 28.95 -4.41
C ASP A 158 -0.59 28.19 -3.15
N TYR A 159 -1.34 28.40 -2.06
CA TYR A 159 -1.24 27.61 -0.83
C TYR A 159 -2.20 26.42 -0.87
N PRO A 160 -1.97 25.36 -0.09
CA PRO A 160 -2.85 24.18 -0.09
C PRO A 160 -4.34 24.49 0.12
N TYR A 161 -4.68 25.44 0.98
CA TYR A 161 -6.06 25.81 1.29
C TYR A 161 -6.81 26.46 0.09
N GLN A 162 -6.09 26.98 -0.90
CA GLN A 162 -6.65 27.58 -2.11
C GLN A 162 -6.98 26.53 -3.19
N LEU A 163 -6.61 25.26 -2.98
CA LEU A 163 -6.78 24.14 -3.90
C LEU A 163 -7.92 23.23 -3.48
N SER A 164 -8.63 22.64 -4.45
CA SER A 164 -9.59 21.56 -4.21
C SER A 164 -8.91 20.29 -3.67
N GLY A 165 -9.68 19.38 -3.06
CA GLY A 165 -9.16 18.09 -2.56
C GLY A 165 -8.43 17.30 -3.65
N GLY A 166 -9.02 17.18 -4.84
CA GLY A 166 -8.39 16.49 -5.97
C GLY A 166 -7.11 17.19 -6.47
N MET A 167 -7.03 18.53 -6.40
CA MET A 167 -5.80 19.25 -6.74
C MET A 167 -4.71 19.02 -5.69
N ARG A 168 -5.04 19.02 -4.40
CA ARG A 168 -4.09 18.69 -3.33
C ARG A 168 -3.54 17.27 -3.49
N GLN A 169 -4.41 16.32 -3.83
CA GLN A 169 -3.99 14.95 -4.11
C GLN A 169 -3.00 14.88 -5.29
N ARG A 170 -3.29 15.62 -6.37
CA ARG A 170 -2.37 15.72 -7.53
C ARG A 170 -1.02 16.35 -7.14
N ILE A 171 -1.01 17.36 -6.27
CA ILE A 171 0.24 17.95 -5.75
C ILE A 171 1.05 16.92 -4.95
N MET A 172 0.41 16.12 -4.09
CA MET A 172 1.12 15.04 -3.38
C MET A 172 1.70 13.99 -4.34
N ILE A 173 0.94 13.63 -5.38
CA ILE A 173 1.45 12.75 -6.43
C ILE A 173 2.66 13.40 -7.13
N ALA A 174 2.58 14.70 -7.48
CA ALA A 174 3.70 15.44 -8.08
C ALA A 174 4.95 15.40 -7.20
N MET A 175 4.81 15.64 -5.88
CA MET A 175 5.91 15.55 -4.91
C MET A 175 6.54 14.15 -4.89
N ALA A 176 5.71 13.10 -4.95
CA ALA A 176 6.17 11.72 -4.92
C ALA A 176 6.93 11.32 -6.21
N ILE A 177 6.49 11.80 -7.38
CA ILE A 177 7.05 11.38 -8.68
C ILE A 177 8.11 12.33 -9.25
N VAL A 178 8.32 13.51 -8.66
CA VAL A 178 9.21 14.55 -9.23
C VAL A 178 10.64 14.05 -9.48
N ASN A 179 11.12 13.10 -8.67
CA ASN A 179 12.42 12.47 -8.83
C ASN A 179 12.38 11.17 -9.65
N ARG A 180 11.20 10.81 -10.21
CA ARG A 180 11.00 9.58 -11.01
C ARG A 180 11.45 8.33 -10.28
N PRO A 181 10.85 8.00 -9.13
CA PRO A 181 11.23 6.83 -8.35
C PRO A 181 10.96 5.54 -9.13
N ALA A 182 11.70 4.48 -8.81
CA ALA A 182 11.46 3.16 -9.39
C ALA A 182 10.22 2.49 -8.75
N LEU A 183 9.96 2.76 -7.47
CA LEU A 183 8.83 2.24 -6.70
C LEU A 183 8.02 3.38 -6.06
N LEU A 184 6.71 3.37 -6.27
CA LEU A 184 5.76 4.24 -5.58
C LEU A 184 4.90 3.42 -4.62
N ILE A 185 4.91 3.76 -3.35
CA ILE A 185 3.99 3.23 -2.35
C ILE A 185 2.83 4.21 -2.24
N ALA A 186 1.63 3.81 -2.68
CA ALA A 186 0.43 4.62 -2.64
C ALA A 186 -0.50 4.09 -1.54
N ASP A 187 -0.44 4.71 -0.34
CA ASP A 187 -1.23 4.29 0.81
C ASP A 187 -2.57 5.03 0.81
N GLU A 188 -3.61 4.33 0.40
CA GLU A 188 -4.99 4.83 0.26
C GLU A 188 -5.10 6.15 -0.52
N PRO A 189 -4.52 6.26 -1.73
CA PRO A 189 -4.35 7.53 -2.43
C PRO A 189 -5.66 8.16 -2.91
N THR A 190 -6.79 7.49 -2.75
CA THR A 190 -8.12 7.95 -3.19
C THR A 190 -9.13 8.06 -2.06
N THR A 191 -8.72 7.81 -0.82
CA THR A 191 -9.60 7.93 0.37
C THR A 191 -10.05 9.39 0.54
N ALA A 192 -11.31 9.57 0.94
CA ALA A 192 -11.98 10.86 1.10
C ALA A 192 -12.15 11.70 -0.18
N LEU A 193 -12.01 11.10 -1.37
CA LEU A 193 -12.34 11.72 -2.66
C LEU A 193 -13.70 11.22 -3.14
N ASP A 194 -14.42 12.09 -3.87
CA ASP A 194 -15.61 11.65 -4.58
C ASP A 194 -15.28 10.67 -5.71
N VAL A 195 -16.27 9.88 -6.13
CA VAL A 195 -16.09 8.80 -7.13
C VAL A 195 -15.48 9.31 -8.45
N THR A 196 -15.83 10.51 -8.87
CA THR A 196 -15.36 11.10 -10.13
C THR A 196 -13.88 11.46 -10.03
N VAL A 197 -13.49 12.13 -8.95
CA VAL A 197 -12.09 12.49 -8.68
C VAL A 197 -11.25 11.23 -8.43
N GLN A 198 -11.79 10.24 -7.71
CA GLN A 198 -11.14 8.94 -7.53
C GLN A 198 -10.79 8.30 -8.89
N ALA A 199 -11.76 8.19 -9.81
CA ALA A 199 -11.52 7.63 -11.14
C ALA A 199 -10.43 8.41 -11.92
N GLN A 200 -10.40 9.75 -11.79
CA GLN A 200 -9.37 10.58 -12.40
C GLN A 200 -7.98 10.32 -11.81
N ILE A 201 -7.87 10.14 -10.49
CA ILE A 201 -6.58 9.83 -9.84
C ILE A 201 -6.09 8.43 -10.24
N LEU A 202 -6.97 7.42 -10.30
CA LEU A 202 -6.59 6.08 -10.75
C LEU A 202 -6.09 6.07 -12.19
N LYS A 203 -6.79 6.80 -13.09
CA LYS A 203 -6.35 6.98 -14.47
C LYS A 203 -4.98 7.67 -14.55
N LEU A 204 -4.79 8.74 -13.78
CA LEU A 204 -3.51 9.45 -13.70
C LEU A 204 -2.38 8.53 -13.26
N LEU A 205 -2.56 7.73 -12.19
CA LEU A 205 -1.55 6.78 -11.72
C LEU A 205 -1.21 5.72 -12.77
N ALA A 206 -2.20 5.23 -13.52
CA ALA A 206 -1.98 4.30 -14.63
C ALA A 206 -1.18 4.94 -15.78
N GLU A 207 -1.46 6.21 -16.14
CA GLU A 207 -0.72 6.97 -17.14
C GLU A 207 0.73 7.22 -16.72
N LEU A 208 0.95 7.62 -15.45
CA LEU A 208 2.28 7.83 -14.89
C LEU A 208 3.09 6.54 -14.84
N ARG A 209 2.45 5.41 -14.46
CA ARG A 209 3.06 4.08 -14.54
C ARG A 209 3.56 3.77 -15.95
N ALA A 210 2.69 3.91 -16.94
CA ALA A 210 3.02 3.59 -18.33
C ALA A 210 4.13 4.51 -18.88
N ARG A 211 4.10 5.80 -18.53
CA ARG A 211 5.06 6.80 -19.01
C ARG A 211 6.44 6.66 -18.38
N PHE A 212 6.51 6.32 -17.10
CA PHE A 212 7.78 6.31 -16.32
C PHE A 212 8.30 4.90 -16.01
N GLY A 213 7.58 3.83 -16.40
CA GLY A 213 7.94 2.46 -16.04
C GLY A 213 7.86 2.19 -14.53
N LEU A 214 6.99 2.91 -13.83
CA LEU A 214 6.89 2.96 -12.38
C LEU A 214 6.30 1.66 -11.82
N ALA A 215 7.00 0.99 -10.90
CA ALA A 215 6.40 -0.07 -10.09
C ALA A 215 5.59 0.56 -8.94
N MET A 216 4.53 -0.13 -8.48
CA MET A 216 3.66 0.44 -7.46
C MET A 216 3.21 -0.61 -6.44
N LEU A 217 3.27 -0.26 -5.16
CA LEU A 217 2.49 -0.90 -4.10
C LEU A 217 1.25 -0.04 -3.86
N PHE A 218 0.10 -0.50 -4.34
CA PHE A 218 -1.16 0.23 -4.25
C PHE A 218 -2.01 -0.32 -3.11
N ILE A 219 -2.16 0.45 -2.03
CA ILE A 219 -2.88 0.05 -0.82
C ILE A 219 -4.27 0.66 -0.83
N SER A 220 -5.29 -0.16 -0.59
CA SER A 220 -6.67 0.28 -0.40
C SER A 220 -7.45 -0.72 0.46
N HIS A 221 -8.53 -0.27 1.08
CA HIS A 221 -9.53 -1.15 1.68
C HIS A 221 -10.60 -1.61 0.66
N ASP A 222 -10.64 -0.99 -0.53
CA ASP A 222 -11.62 -1.27 -1.58
C ASP A 222 -10.99 -2.12 -2.70
N LEU A 223 -11.43 -3.39 -2.77
CA LEU A 223 -10.97 -4.36 -3.77
C LEU A 223 -11.36 -3.94 -5.19
N ALA A 224 -12.51 -3.27 -5.37
CA ALA A 224 -12.94 -2.76 -6.68
C ALA A 224 -12.02 -1.66 -7.20
N VAL A 225 -11.54 -0.79 -6.33
CA VAL A 225 -10.57 0.26 -6.65
C VAL A 225 -9.23 -0.37 -7.08
N VAL A 226 -8.72 -1.32 -6.29
CA VAL A 226 -7.46 -2.02 -6.59
C VAL A 226 -7.54 -2.76 -7.92
N SER A 227 -8.69 -3.34 -8.25
CA SER A 227 -8.89 -4.07 -9.51
C SER A 227 -8.67 -3.23 -10.77
N GLN A 228 -8.77 -1.90 -10.67
CA GLN A 228 -8.60 -1.01 -11.82
C GLN A 228 -7.13 -0.78 -12.18
N VAL A 229 -6.22 -0.96 -11.23
CA VAL A 229 -4.80 -0.61 -11.42
C VAL A 229 -3.84 -1.78 -11.21
N ALA A 230 -4.20 -2.78 -10.39
CA ALA A 230 -3.30 -3.86 -9.98
C ALA A 230 -3.16 -4.95 -11.04
N ASP A 231 -1.96 -5.51 -11.15
CA ASP A 231 -1.66 -6.73 -11.91
C ASP A 231 -1.83 -7.97 -11.02
N ARG A 232 -1.31 -7.91 -9.79
CA ARG A 232 -1.47 -8.92 -8.74
C ARG A 232 -2.05 -8.28 -7.48
N ILE A 233 -2.67 -9.08 -6.65
CA ILE A 233 -3.33 -8.62 -5.43
C ILE A 233 -2.91 -9.49 -4.26
N ALA A 234 -2.47 -8.85 -3.19
CA ALA A 234 -2.21 -9.42 -1.88
C ALA A 234 -3.34 -9.03 -0.92
N VAL A 235 -3.98 -10.01 -0.29
CA VAL A 235 -5.07 -9.80 0.67
C VAL A 235 -4.55 -10.02 2.07
N MET A 236 -4.69 -9.01 2.92
CA MET A 236 -4.28 -9.05 4.34
C MET A 236 -5.47 -9.10 5.28
N TYR A 237 -5.36 -9.92 6.32
CA TYR A 237 -6.32 -9.99 7.41
C TYR A 237 -5.60 -10.14 8.74
N ALA A 238 -5.89 -9.26 9.71
CA ALA A 238 -5.31 -9.27 11.07
C ALA A 238 -3.79 -9.53 11.07
N GLY A 239 -3.04 -8.74 10.31
CA GLY A 239 -1.57 -8.81 10.21
C GLY A 239 -1.01 -9.94 9.34
N ASN A 240 -1.84 -10.79 8.76
CA ASN A 240 -1.40 -11.93 7.96
C ASN A 240 -1.75 -11.76 6.48
N LEU A 241 -0.85 -12.20 5.61
CA LEU A 241 -1.16 -12.42 4.21
C LEU A 241 -2.01 -13.70 4.10
N VAL A 242 -3.26 -13.55 3.66
CA VAL A 242 -4.20 -14.67 3.57
C VAL A 242 -4.39 -15.19 2.15
N GLU A 243 -4.18 -14.32 1.14
CA GLU A 243 -4.21 -14.73 -0.26
C GLU A 243 -3.34 -13.81 -1.12
N LEU A 244 -2.67 -14.35 -2.13
CA LEU A 244 -1.85 -13.63 -3.10
C LEU A 244 -2.02 -14.31 -4.47
N GLY A 245 -2.41 -13.54 -5.48
CA GLY A 245 -2.57 -14.06 -6.83
C GLY A 245 -2.65 -12.95 -7.88
N SER A 246 -2.77 -13.34 -9.13
CA SER A 246 -3.11 -12.40 -10.20
C SER A 246 -4.50 -11.79 -9.96
N LYS A 247 -4.76 -10.63 -10.52
CA LYS A 247 -6.10 -10.02 -10.48
C LYS A 247 -7.18 -11.02 -10.94
N ARG A 248 -6.89 -11.81 -11.98
CA ARG A 248 -7.83 -12.79 -12.51
C ARG A 248 -8.17 -13.87 -11.47
N GLU A 249 -7.19 -14.42 -10.79
CA GLU A 249 -7.39 -15.46 -9.77
C GLU A 249 -8.19 -14.94 -8.59
N ILE A 250 -7.80 -13.79 -8.05
CA ILE A 250 -8.48 -13.18 -6.90
C ILE A 250 -9.96 -12.88 -7.21
N PHE A 251 -10.29 -12.43 -8.43
CA PHE A 251 -11.67 -12.06 -8.78
C PHE A 251 -12.54 -13.24 -9.25
N HIS A 252 -11.95 -14.24 -9.90
CA HIS A 252 -12.73 -15.32 -10.51
C HIS A 252 -12.60 -16.68 -9.82
N ALA A 253 -11.52 -16.88 -9.06
CA ALA A 253 -11.26 -18.12 -8.34
C ALA A 253 -10.68 -17.85 -6.93
N PRO A 254 -11.30 -16.97 -6.10
CA PRO A 254 -10.78 -16.67 -4.78
C PRO A 254 -10.69 -17.92 -3.92
N ALA A 255 -9.53 -18.17 -3.37
CA ALA A 255 -9.24 -19.36 -2.59
C ALA A 255 -9.63 -19.18 -1.13
N HIS A 256 -9.31 -18.02 -0.52
CA HIS A 256 -9.58 -17.76 0.90
C HIS A 256 -11.03 -17.30 1.12
N PRO A 257 -11.75 -17.83 2.14
CA PRO A 257 -13.14 -17.41 2.43
C PRO A 257 -13.27 -15.89 2.72
N TYR A 258 -12.30 -15.27 3.32
CA TYR A 258 -12.28 -13.81 3.53
C TYR A 258 -12.28 -13.04 2.20
N THR A 259 -11.45 -13.44 1.24
CA THR A 259 -11.42 -12.80 -0.10
C THR A 259 -12.77 -12.93 -0.81
N ARG A 260 -13.43 -14.08 -0.68
CA ARG A 260 -14.81 -14.26 -1.18
C ARG A 260 -15.79 -13.32 -0.51
N GLY A 261 -15.68 -13.19 0.82
CA GLY A 261 -16.50 -12.25 1.57
C GLY A 261 -16.31 -10.79 1.12
N LEU A 262 -15.07 -10.35 0.90
CA LEU A 262 -14.77 -9.02 0.37
C LEU A 262 -15.37 -8.80 -1.02
N LEU A 263 -15.27 -9.79 -1.91
CA LEU A 263 -15.85 -9.71 -3.27
C LEU A 263 -17.37 -9.63 -3.23
N ASN A 264 -18.02 -10.41 -2.37
CA ASN A 264 -19.48 -10.44 -2.23
C ASN A 264 -20.03 -9.13 -1.62
N ALA A 265 -19.21 -8.41 -0.85
CA ALA A 265 -19.56 -7.12 -0.28
C ALA A 265 -19.48 -5.96 -1.30
N VAL A 266 -18.83 -6.16 -2.46
CA VAL A 266 -18.72 -5.14 -3.51
C VAL A 266 -20.03 -5.06 -4.31
N PRO A 267 -20.74 -3.92 -4.32
CA PRO A 267 -21.94 -3.77 -5.13
C PRO A 267 -21.59 -3.77 -6.62
N THR A 268 -22.38 -4.50 -7.40
CA THR A 268 -22.27 -4.53 -8.86
C THR A 268 -23.51 -3.95 -9.52
N LEU A 269 -23.47 -3.69 -10.82
CA LEU A 269 -24.65 -3.24 -11.58
C LEU A 269 -25.82 -4.28 -11.53
N LYS A 270 -25.52 -5.56 -11.24
CA LYS A 270 -26.48 -6.65 -11.12
C LYS A 270 -26.96 -6.85 -9.68
N THR A 271 -26.42 -6.10 -8.72
CA THR A 271 -26.82 -6.26 -7.30
C THR A 271 -28.27 -5.81 -7.12
N ASP A 272 -29.08 -6.69 -6.54
CA ASP A 272 -30.47 -6.42 -6.20
C ASP A 272 -30.53 -5.37 -5.07
N ARG A 273 -31.00 -4.17 -5.41
CA ARG A 273 -31.09 -3.03 -4.48
C ARG A 273 -32.16 -3.20 -3.41
N THR A 274 -33.03 -4.19 -3.55
CA THR A 274 -34.08 -4.50 -2.56
C THR A 274 -33.58 -5.37 -1.41
N ARG A 275 -32.38 -5.95 -1.55
CA ARG A 275 -31.76 -6.80 -0.54
C ARG A 275 -30.59 -6.09 0.13
N PRO A 276 -30.35 -6.29 1.44
CA PRO A 276 -29.11 -5.84 2.08
C PRO A 276 -27.88 -6.39 1.36
N LEU A 277 -26.82 -5.59 1.27
CA LEU A 277 -25.53 -6.07 0.79
C LEU A 277 -25.02 -7.20 1.70
N GLN A 278 -24.41 -8.22 1.11
CA GLN A 278 -23.72 -9.24 1.88
C GLN A 278 -22.52 -8.61 2.55
N THR A 279 -22.51 -8.58 3.88
CA THR A 279 -21.42 -8.10 4.70
C THR A 279 -20.71 -9.28 5.36
N ILE A 280 -19.42 -9.13 5.64
CA ILE A 280 -18.71 -10.09 6.48
C ILE A 280 -19.10 -9.80 7.92
N GLU A 281 -19.89 -10.68 8.55
CA GLU A 281 -20.36 -10.51 9.91
C GLU A 281 -19.21 -10.48 10.93
N GLY A 282 -19.41 -9.77 12.05
CA GLY A 282 -18.45 -9.62 13.14
C GLY A 282 -17.40 -8.55 12.85
N THR A 283 -16.37 -8.47 13.69
CA THR A 283 -15.29 -7.49 13.63
C THR A 283 -13.93 -8.16 13.50
N VAL A 284 -12.96 -7.43 12.92
CA VAL A 284 -11.56 -7.88 12.90
C VAL A 284 -11.08 -8.03 14.34
N PRO A 285 -10.41 -9.15 14.68
CA PRO A 285 -9.85 -9.32 16.02
C PRO A 285 -8.91 -8.15 16.37
N PRO A 286 -8.98 -7.62 17.60
CA PRO A 286 -8.05 -6.58 18.01
C PRO A 286 -6.61 -7.11 18.00
N MET A 287 -5.63 -6.25 17.72
CA MET A 287 -4.20 -6.63 17.67
C MET A 287 -3.69 -7.27 18.97
N GLN A 288 -4.36 -7.01 20.10
CA GLN A 288 -4.05 -7.60 21.41
C GLN A 288 -4.49 -9.06 21.55
N ALA A 289 -5.37 -9.53 20.67
CA ALA A 289 -5.87 -10.90 20.76
C ALA A 289 -4.73 -11.90 20.48
N VAL A 290 -4.51 -12.81 21.42
CA VAL A 290 -3.64 -13.96 21.20
C VAL A 290 -4.41 -14.97 20.36
N ILE A 291 -4.07 -15.02 19.06
CA ILE A 291 -4.72 -15.91 18.11
C ILE A 291 -3.76 -17.06 17.82
N SER A 292 -4.11 -18.26 18.25
CA SER A 292 -3.34 -19.50 18.00
C SER A 292 -3.60 -20.08 16.61
N GLY A 293 -4.83 -19.91 16.10
CA GLY A 293 -5.32 -20.44 14.84
C GLY A 293 -5.44 -19.41 13.72
N CYS A 294 -6.31 -19.70 12.77
CA CYS A 294 -6.67 -18.78 11.69
C CYS A 294 -7.39 -17.56 12.25
N PRO A 295 -6.90 -16.33 12.07
CA PRO A 295 -7.54 -15.15 12.62
C PRO A 295 -8.94 -14.87 12.04
N PHE A 296 -9.26 -15.42 10.88
CA PHE A 296 -10.57 -15.32 10.27
C PHE A 296 -11.57 -16.41 10.75
N GLU A 297 -11.12 -17.42 11.49
CA GLU A 297 -11.95 -18.55 11.96
C GLU A 297 -13.27 -18.11 12.59
N PRO A 298 -13.33 -17.10 13.50
CA PRO A 298 -14.60 -16.71 14.14
C PRO A 298 -15.65 -16.12 13.17
N ARG A 299 -15.22 -15.66 12.00
CA ARG A 299 -16.09 -15.05 10.96
C ARG A 299 -16.25 -15.95 9.73
N CYS A 300 -15.69 -17.17 9.76
CA CYS A 300 -15.60 -18.03 8.60
C CYS A 300 -16.74 -19.05 8.57
N ASP A 301 -17.59 -18.99 7.55
CA ASP A 301 -18.68 -19.98 7.33
C ASP A 301 -18.16 -21.34 6.91
N SER A 302 -16.92 -21.43 6.42
CA SER A 302 -16.28 -22.66 5.97
C SER A 302 -15.27 -23.22 6.96
N ARG A 303 -15.31 -22.77 8.24
CA ARG A 303 -14.35 -23.19 9.28
C ARG A 303 -14.41 -24.70 9.55
N ILE A 304 -13.24 -25.28 9.81
CA ILE A 304 -13.05 -26.65 10.29
C ILE A 304 -12.30 -26.63 11.63
N ALA A 305 -12.25 -27.73 12.34
CA ALA A 305 -11.66 -27.78 13.68
C ALA A 305 -10.18 -27.33 13.71
N GLU A 306 -9.40 -27.66 12.69
CA GLU A 306 -7.99 -27.28 12.56
C GLU A 306 -7.78 -25.74 12.54
N CYS A 307 -8.78 -24.99 12.03
CA CYS A 307 -8.69 -23.53 11.95
C CYS A 307 -8.54 -22.85 13.31
N ALA A 308 -9.04 -23.46 14.39
CA ALA A 308 -8.96 -22.91 15.75
C ALA A 308 -7.59 -23.17 16.42
N HIS A 309 -6.82 -24.17 15.96
CA HIS A 309 -5.65 -24.67 16.68
C HIS A 309 -4.32 -24.13 16.17
N SER A 310 -4.20 -23.92 14.86
CA SER A 310 -2.93 -23.47 14.27
C SER A 310 -3.17 -22.51 13.10
N LEU A 311 -2.26 -21.54 12.93
CA LEU A 311 -2.24 -20.67 11.76
C LEU A 311 -1.88 -21.51 10.53
N PRO A 312 -2.76 -21.64 9.51
CA PRO A 312 -2.45 -22.41 8.32
C PRO A 312 -1.22 -21.84 7.60
N PRO A 313 -0.39 -22.68 6.97
CA PRO A 313 0.68 -22.20 6.12
C PRO A 313 0.12 -21.51 4.87
N LEU A 314 0.89 -20.55 4.31
CA LEU A 314 0.61 -20.02 2.98
C LEU A 314 1.07 -21.06 1.95
N VAL A 315 0.15 -21.63 1.19
CA VAL A 315 0.43 -22.68 0.20
C VAL A 315 0.04 -22.23 -1.20
N GLU A 316 0.78 -22.70 -2.20
CA GLU A 316 0.45 -22.47 -3.59
C GLU A 316 -0.72 -23.40 -4.01
N VAL A 317 -1.83 -22.78 -4.39
CA VAL A 317 -3.07 -23.49 -4.78
C VAL A 317 -3.18 -23.70 -6.29
N SER A 318 -2.53 -22.80 -7.04
CA SER A 318 -2.26 -22.93 -8.47
C SER A 318 -1.02 -22.09 -8.81
N PRO A 319 -0.37 -22.24 -9.96
CA PRO A 319 0.85 -21.52 -10.30
C PRO A 319 0.73 -20.00 -10.10
N GLY A 320 1.48 -19.45 -9.14
CA GLY A 320 1.46 -18.02 -8.77
C GLY A 320 0.28 -17.59 -7.90
N HIS A 321 -0.63 -18.49 -7.51
CA HIS A 321 -1.75 -18.23 -6.63
C HIS A 321 -1.56 -18.93 -5.28
N TRP A 322 -1.50 -18.17 -4.21
CA TRP A 322 -1.20 -18.62 -2.86
C TRP A 322 -2.35 -18.32 -1.91
N ALA A 323 -2.67 -19.24 -1.03
CA ALA A 323 -3.70 -19.04 -0.01
C ALA A 323 -3.30 -19.65 1.34
N ARG A 324 -3.68 -18.96 2.42
CA ARG A 324 -3.49 -19.40 3.81
C ARG A 324 -4.81 -19.98 4.34
N CYS A 325 -5.24 -21.10 3.78
CA CYS A 325 -6.51 -21.73 4.16
C CYS A 325 -6.46 -23.25 4.00
N PRO A 326 -6.74 -24.05 5.04
CA PRO A 326 -6.71 -25.52 4.95
C PRO A 326 -7.87 -26.07 4.11
N VAL A 327 -8.97 -25.32 3.99
CA VAL A 327 -10.19 -25.77 3.28
C VAL A 327 -10.03 -25.74 1.75
N VAL A 328 -9.04 -25.02 1.23
CA VAL A 328 -8.82 -24.90 -0.23
C VAL A 328 -8.47 -26.24 -0.87
N ASN A 329 -7.74 -27.11 -0.15
CA ASN A 329 -7.31 -28.42 -0.63
C ASN A 329 -8.40 -29.49 -0.50
N LEU A 330 -9.58 -29.14 0.04
CA LEU A 330 -10.71 -30.07 0.23
C LEU A 330 -11.80 -29.93 -0.85
N ARG A 331 -11.54 -29.14 -1.92
CA ARG A 331 -12.49 -28.90 -3.03
C ARG A 331 -12.02 -29.48 -4.33
#